data_d15c265ee5a38da24ef400d82698dde5
#
_entry.id   d15c265ee5a38da24ef400d82698dde5
#
_cell.length_a   1.000
_cell.length_b   1.000
_cell.length_c   1.000
_cell.angle_alpha   90.00
_cell.angle_beta   90.00
_cell.angle_gamma   90.00
#
_symmetry.space_group_name_H-M   'P 1'
#
loop_
_entity.id
_entity.type
_entity.pdbx_description
1 polymer ?
#
loop_
_entity_poly.entity_id
_entity_poly.type
_entity_poly.pdbx_seq_one_letter_code
_entity_poly.pdbx_strand_id
1 'polypeptide(L)'
;MSQLCFRIALPLLICGATFAQPVGRRMGIPAGPPPGGFGGPGDFAFVRPEFGMAGKVVTGAPYTAQAVTQFNQTLADGNHIQRTTTASVARDSQGRTRTERSLAAIGRLAGSGVASTAVFINDPVAGLSYMLDAKSHTARQIPSMSNRHRPASDAGAQAKTESVRQSMRQRAMANLKTDDLGAQVIDGVTVQGKRITRTVPAAQAGSERDIEVVTETWTSPDLQVVVMSKTSDPRFGDSVYKLTNISRAKPDPALFSVPADYQVQQGRPGRADQ
;
A
#
# COMPACT_ATOMS: atom_id res chain seq x y z
N MET A 1 54.06 51.31 -54.12
CA MET A 1 52.92 52.08 -54.66
C MET A 1 51.72 51.69 -53.88
N SER A 2 51.54 52.32 -52.91
CA SER A 2 50.60 53.16 -52.25
C SER A 2 49.14 53.09 -52.79
N GLN A 3 48.23 52.62 -52.00
CA GLN A 3 46.83 53.07 -51.98
C GLN A 3 46.17 52.81 -50.64
N LEU A 4 45.74 53.87 -50.11
CA LEU A 4 45.04 54.26 -48.92
C LEU A 4 43.65 53.59 -48.77
N CYS A 5 43.37 52.98 -47.61
CA CYS A 5 42.02 52.54 -47.26
C CYS A 5 41.32 53.56 -46.42
N PHE A 6 40.20 54.03 -46.89
CA PHE A 6 39.26 54.91 -46.20
C PHE A 6 38.27 54.10 -45.34
N ARG A 7 38.25 54.30 -44.04
CA ARG A 7 37.28 53.66 -43.15
C ARG A 7 36.10 54.60 -42.97
N ILE A 8 34.91 54.16 -43.41
CA ILE A 8 33.64 54.77 -43.04
C ILE A 8 33.01 53.97 -41.95
N ALA A 9 32.87 54.58 -40.74
CA ALA A 9 32.13 54.00 -39.64
C ALA A 9 30.66 54.43 -39.72
N LEU A 10 29.75 53.49 -39.77
CA LEU A 10 28.30 53.68 -39.68
C LEU A 10 27.83 53.23 -38.31
N PRO A 11 27.14 54.06 -37.49
CA PRO A 11 26.61 53.61 -36.23
C PRO A 11 25.27 52.87 -36.44
N LEU A 12 25.23 51.60 -36.01
CA LEU A 12 24.01 50.79 -36.00
C LEU A 12 23.22 51.11 -34.73
N LEU A 13 22.06 51.75 -34.91
CA LEU A 13 21.06 51.99 -33.88
C LEU A 13 20.37 50.65 -33.63
N ILE A 14 20.62 50.01 -32.49
CA ILE A 14 19.89 48.82 -32.06
C ILE A 14 18.66 49.28 -31.27
N CYS A 15 17.51 49.24 -31.93
CA CYS A 15 16.20 49.41 -31.32
C CYS A 15 15.84 48.12 -30.55
N GLY A 16 15.96 48.14 -29.22
CA GLY A 16 15.61 47.02 -28.36
C GLY A 16 14.10 46.91 -28.27
N ALA A 17 13.53 45.95 -28.99
CA ALA A 17 12.17 45.47 -28.75
C ALA A 17 12.17 44.49 -27.59
N THR A 18 11.72 44.92 -26.43
CA THR A 18 11.42 44.07 -25.31
C THR A 18 10.16 43.23 -25.63
N PHE A 19 10.35 42.03 -26.06
CA PHE A 19 9.26 41.04 -26.10
C PHE A 19 8.95 40.60 -24.65
N ALA A 20 7.84 41.12 -24.11
CA ALA A 20 7.24 40.55 -22.90
C ALA A 20 6.75 39.14 -23.25
N GLN A 21 7.44 38.12 -22.73
CA GLN A 21 6.97 36.74 -22.81
C GLN A 21 5.75 36.60 -21.89
N PRO A 22 4.63 36.02 -22.36
CA PRO A 22 3.55 35.67 -21.46
C PRO A 22 4.05 34.59 -20.50
N VAL A 23 3.89 34.82 -19.19
CA VAL A 23 4.13 33.85 -18.14
C VAL A 23 3.21 32.64 -18.40
N GLY A 24 3.76 31.65 -19.06
CA GLY A 24 3.07 30.37 -19.26
C GLY A 24 2.77 29.78 -17.91
N ARG A 25 1.49 29.67 -17.59
CA ARG A 25 0.96 28.88 -16.49
C ARG A 25 1.55 27.48 -16.65
N ARG A 26 2.57 27.15 -15.85
CA ARG A 26 3.05 25.77 -15.73
C ARG A 26 1.84 24.96 -15.23
N MET A 27 1.21 24.23 -16.11
CA MET A 27 0.38 23.10 -15.70
C MET A 27 1.29 22.21 -14.86
N GLY A 28 1.02 22.17 -13.56
CA GLY A 28 1.70 21.26 -12.67
C GLY A 28 1.44 19.85 -13.16
N ILE A 29 2.48 19.22 -13.70
CA ILE A 29 2.51 17.78 -13.85
C ILE A 29 2.23 17.25 -12.45
N PRO A 30 1.19 16.42 -12.23
CA PRO A 30 0.98 15.84 -10.92
C PRO A 30 2.29 15.14 -10.53
N ALA A 31 2.85 15.58 -9.41
CA ALA A 31 4.07 14.98 -8.87
C ALA A 31 3.82 13.49 -8.76
N GLY A 32 4.54 12.72 -9.56
CA GLY A 32 4.61 11.27 -9.40
C GLY A 32 5.05 10.97 -7.96
N PRO A 33 4.73 9.81 -7.42
CA PRO A 33 5.15 9.44 -6.08
C PRO A 33 6.67 9.68 -5.95
N PRO A 34 7.13 10.18 -4.79
CA PRO A 34 8.54 10.55 -4.61
C PRO A 34 9.44 9.35 -4.91
N PRO A 35 10.60 9.55 -5.54
CA PRO A 35 11.56 8.49 -5.79
C PRO A 35 12.16 8.05 -4.45
N GLY A 36 11.60 7.01 -3.86
CA GLY A 36 11.92 6.47 -2.53
C GLY A 36 10.75 5.76 -1.86
N GLY A 37 9.56 5.79 -2.46
CA GLY A 37 8.43 4.98 -2.02
C GLY A 37 8.72 3.49 -2.23
N PHE A 38 8.53 2.71 -1.18
CA PHE A 38 8.59 1.26 -1.23
C PHE A 38 7.63 0.75 -2.29
N GLY A 39 8.16 0.09 -3.33
CA GLY A 39 7.44 -0.81 -4.19
C GLY A 39 6.49 -0.19 -5.23
N GLY A 40 6.51 -0.76 -6.42
CA GLY A 40 5.50 -0.56 -7.45
C GLY A 40 4.10 -1.00 -6.98
N PRO A 41 3.06 -0.82 -7.81
CA PRO A 41 1.67 -1.20 -7.47
C PRO A 41 1.51 -2.66 -6.99
N GLY A 42 2.46 -3.56 -7.33
CA GLY A 42 2.51 -4.95 -6.87
C GLY A 42 2.98 -5.10 -5.42
N ASP A 43 3.90 -4.26 -4.93
CA ASP A 43 4.52 -4.45 -3.61
C ASP A 43 3.57 -4.11 -2.46
N PHE A 44 2.61 -3.21 -2.66
CA PHE A 44 1.61 -2.85 -1.63
C PHE A 44 0.42 -3.83 -1.55
N ALA A 45 0.16 -4.61 -2.59
CA ALA A 45 -0.86 -5.64 -2.55
C ALA A 45 -0.55 -6.72 -1.50
N PHE A 46 0.74 -6.90 -1.15
CA PHE A 46 1.22 -7.89 -0.18
C PHE A 46 0.99 -7.49 1.29
N VAL A 47 0.72 -6.22 1.57
CA VAL A 47 0.67 -5.71 2.95
C VAL A 47 -0.77 -5.62 3.49
N ARG A 48 -1.76 -5.56 2.61
CA ARG A 48 -3.14 -5.21 2.98
C ARG A 48 -3.95 -6.29 3.71
N PRO A 49 -3.87 -7.58 3.37
CA PRO A 49 -4.73 -8.58 4.03
C PRO A 49 -4.41 -8.80 5.50
N GLU A 50 -3.14 -8.61 5.90
CA GLU A 50 -2.66 -8.89 7.26
C GLU A 50 -3.12 -7.86 8.29
N PHE A 51 -3.41 -6.63 7.87
CA PHE A 51 -3.85 -5.56 8.77
C PHE A 51 -5.34 -5.59 9.10
N GLY A 52 -6.05 -6.65 8.72
CA GLY A 52 -7.50 -6.76 8.89
C GLY A 52 -8.27 -5.82 7.96
N MET A 53 -9.59 -5.91 8.01
CA MET A 53 -10.46 -4.94 7.33
C MET A 53 -10.19 -3.57 7.94
N ALA A 54 -9.57 -2.67 7.18
CA ALA A 54 -9.04 -1.39 7.63
C ALA A 54 -9.99 -0.68 8.63
N GLY A 55 -9.54 -0.57 9.86
CA GLY A 55 -10.14 0.28 10.88
C GLY A 55 -11.03 -0.36 11.92
N LYS A 56 -11.44 -1.63 11.80
CA LYS A 56 -12.26 -2.28 12.83
C LYS A 56 -11.40 -3.11 13.77
N VAL A 57 -11.40 -2.77 15.04
CA VAL A 57 -10.79 -3.62 16.09
C VAL A 57 -11.69 -4.84 16.29
N VAL A 58 -11.09 -6.04 16.17
CA VAL A 58 -11.79 -7.30 16.38
C VAL A 58 -11.35 -7.88 17.73
N THR A 59 -12.28 -7.94 18.67
CA THR A 59 -12.07 -8.51 20.01
C THR A 59 -12.72 -9.88 20.13
N GLY A 60 -12.31 -10.68 21.11
CA GLY A 60 -12.92 -11.98 21.41
C GLY A 60 -12.59 -13.11 20.44
N ALA A 61 -11.76 -12.86 19.42
CA ALA A 61 -11.40 -13.85 18.40
C ALA A 61 -9.88 -14.00 18.28
N PRO A 62 -9.20 -14.56 19.30
CA PRO A 62 -7.76 -14.76 19.29
C PRO A 62 -7.35 -15.81 18.26
N TYR A 63 -6.19 -15.63 17.66
CA TYR A 63 -5.57 -16.63 16.80
C TYR A 63 -4.08 -16.38 16.61
N THR A 64 -3.37 -17.42 16.19
CA THR A 64 -2.06 -17.34 15.55
C THR A 64 -2.11 -18.06 14.22
N ALA A 65 -1.32 -17.61 13.25
CA ALA A 65 -1.21 -18.26 11.95
C ALA A 65 0.11 -17.88 11.27
N GLN A 66 0.41 -18.60 10.19
CA GLN A 66 1.43 -18.21 9.24
C GLN A 66 0.74 -17.65 7.97
N ALA A 67 1.05 -16.43 7.62
CA ALA A 67 0.61 -15.81 6.37
C ALA A 67 1.63 -16.14 5.27
N VAL A 68 1.16 -16.72 4.18
CA VAL A 68 1.95 -17.03 2.99
C VAL A 68 1.39 -16.22 1.83
N THR A 69 2.24 -15.43 1.19
CA THR A 69 1.89 -14.70 -0.03
C THR A 69 2.75 -15.20 -1.17
N GLN A 70 2.11 -15.62 -2.24
CA GLN A 70 2.75 -16.05 -3.48
C GLN A 70 2.39 -15.07 -4.59
N PHE A 71 3.36 -14.72 -5.39
CA PHE A 71 3.19 -13.88 -6.56
C PHE A 71 3.80 -14.57 -7.77
N ASN A 72 3.05 -14.61 -8.88
CA ASN A 72 3.48 -15.18 -10.14
C ASN A 72 3.17 -14.20 -11.27
N GLN A 73 4.17 -13.91 -12.09
CA GLN A 73 4.02 -13.07 -13.27
C GLN A 73 4.75 -13.71 -14.43
N THR A 74 4.08 -13.78 -15.57
CA THR A 74 4.70 -14.18 -16.85
C THR A 74 5.07 -12.92 -17.62
N LEU A 75 6.34 -12.81 -18.00
CA LEU A 75 6.85 -11.72 -18.83
C LEU A 75 6.57 -11.96 -20.30
N ALA A 76 6.69 -10.92 -21.12
CA ALA A 76 6.44 -10.98 -22.57
C ALA A 76 7.35 -11.96 -23.33
N ASP A 77 8.53 -12.24 -22.79
CA ASP A 77 9.50 -13.22 -23.33
C ASP A 77 9.22 -14.66 -22.88
N GLY A 78 8.13 -14.89 -22.13
CA GLY A 78 7.76 -16.18 -21.56
C GLY A 78 8.46 -16.52 -20.25
N ASN A 79 9.34 -15.66 -19.73
CA ASN A 79 9.96 -15.87 -18.43
C ASN A 79 8.97 -15.68 -17.29
N HIS A 80 9.24 -16.31 -16.14
CA HIS A 80 8.36 -16.28 -14.96
C HIS A 80 9.06 -15.62 -13.78
N ILE A 81 8.39 -14.67 -13.17
CA ILE A 81 8.78 -14.11 -11.86
C ILE A 81 7.92 -14.79 -10.82
N GLN A 82 8.54 -15.52 -9.89
CA GLN A 82 7.87 -16.14 -8.74
C GLN A 82 8.48 -15.61 -7.47
N ARG A 83 7.63 -15.18 -6.54
CA ARG A 83 8.03 -14.71 -5.22
C ARG A 83 7.13 -15.33 -4.18
N THR A 84 7.71 -15.79 -3.09
CA THR A 84 6.98 -16.25 -1.91
C THR A 84 7.49 -15.49 -0.69
N THR A 85 6.56 -14.92 0.07
CA THR A 85 6.84 -14.28 1.34
C THR A 85 6.03 -14.92 2.43
N THR A 86 6.62 -15.02 3.62
CA THR A 86 5.96 -15.56 4.81
C THR A 86 6.00 -14.53 5.92
N ALA A 87 4.95 -14.53 6.75
CA ALA A 87 4.87 -13.73 7.95
C ALA A 87 4.16 -14.52 9.05
N SER A 88 4.60 -14.38 10.29
CA SER A 88 3.86 -14.86 11.44
C SER A 88 2.88 -13.80 11.88
N VAL A 89 1.61 -14.17 12.10
CA VAL A 89 0.55 -13.27 12.53
C VAL A 89 -0.10 -13.78 13.80
N ALA A 90 -0.40 -12.87 14.71
CA ALA A 90 -1.09 -13.16 15.95
C ALA A 90 -2.10 -12.05 16.29
N ARG A 91 -3.20 -12.42 16.90
CA ARG A 91 -4.18 -11.50 17.49
C ARG A 91 -4.65 -12.07 18.82
N ASP A 92 -4.71 -11.24 19.85
CA ASP A 92 -5.26 -11.61 21.13
C ASP A 92 -6.75 -11.31 21.28
N SER A 93 -7.31 -11.65 22.44
CA SER A 93 -8.73 -11.41 22.76
C SER A 93 -9.10 -9.93 22.92
N GLN A 94 -8.11 -9.04 23.11
CA GLN A 94 -8.31 -7.59 23.21
C GLN A 94 -8.22 -6.89 21.85
N GLY A 95 -7.88 -7.63 20.80
CA GLY A 95 -7.72 -7.11 19.45
C GLY A 95 -6.32 -6.52 19.18
N ARG A 96 -5.35 -6.73 20.08
CA ARG A 96 -3.95 -6.42 19.79
C ARG A 96 -3.45 -7.39 18.73
N THR A 97 -2.67 -6.87 17.80
CA THR A 97 -2.13 -7.67 16.70
C THR A 97 -0.61 -7.57 16.62
N ARG A 98 0.03 -8.67 16.23
CA ARG A 98 1.44 -8.75 15.91
C ARG A 98 1.61 -9.36 14.54
N THR A 99 2.44 -8.74 13.72
CA THR A 99 2.89 -9.30 12.44
C THR A 99 4.40 -9.27 12.40
N GLU A 100 5.00 -10.41 12.12
CA GLU A 100 6.45 -10.56 11.99
C GLU A 100 6.78 -11.08 10.60
N ARG A 101 7.62 -10.35 9.86
CA ARG A 101 7.90 -10.64 8.46
C ARG A 101 9.38 -10.43 8.14
N SER A 102 9.92 -11.29 7.30
CA SER A 102 11.25 -11.09 6.74
C SER A 102 11.22 -10.03 5.63
N LEU A 103 12.04 -9.00 5.74
CA LEU A 103 12.19 -7.94 4.74
C LEU A 103 13.09 -8.37 3.57
N ALA A 104 13.84 -9.46 3.70
CA ALA A 104 14.73 -9.95 2.65
C ALA A 104 14.01 -10.31 1.33
N ALA A 105 12.70 -10.50 1.38
CA ALA A 105 11.86 -10.83 0.23
C ALA A 105 11.15 -9.63 -0.40
N ILE A 106 11.40 -8.39 0.08
CA ILE A 106 10.61 -7.21 -0.32
C ILE A 106 11.47 -6.19 -1.09
N GLY A 107 11.08 -5.88 -2.31
CA GLY A 107 11.58 -4.77 -3.12
C GLY A 107 13.09 -4.74 -3.32
N ARG A 108 13.73 -3.60 -3.14
CA ARG A 108 15.20 -3.40 -3.29
C ARG A 108 16.05 -4.20 -2.30
N LEU A 109 15.45 -4.69 -1.21
CA LEU A 109 16.13 -5.55 -0.22
C LEU A 109 16.14 -7.02 -0.64
N ALA A 110 15.35 -7.39 -1.66
CA ALA A 110 15.40 -8.72 -2.25
C ALA A 110 16.75 -8.91 -2.93
N GLY A 111 17.59 -9.77 -2.35
CA GLY A 111 18.94 -10.06 -2.89
C GLY A 111 20.09 -9.31 -2.22
N SER A 112 19.83 -8.39 -1.27
CA SER A 112 20.90 -7.71 -0.53
C SER A 112 21.61 -8.58 0.52
N GLY A 113 21.13 -9.83 0.72
CA GLY A 113 21.68 -10.74 1.74
C GLY A 113 21.41 -10.32 3.20
N VAL A 114 20.76 -9.18 3.41
CA VAL A 114 20.43 -8.68 4.75
C VAL A 114 19.07 -9.24 5.15
N ALA A 115 19.07 -10.34 5.87
CA ALA A 115 17.88 -10.87 6.53
C ALA A 115 17.49 -9.91 7.68
N SER A 116 16.64 -8.94 7.38
CA SER A 116 16.07 -8.05 8.37
C SER A 116 14.63 -8.48 8.62
N THR A 117 14.30 -8.71 9.88
CA THR A 117 12.93 -9.04 10.31
C THR A 117 12.27 -7.77 10.85
N ALA A 118 11.15 -7.41 10.28
CA ALA A 118 10.31 -6.34 10.80
C ALA A 118 9.15 -6.92 11.61
N VAL A 119 8.98 -6.42 12.82
CA VAL A 119 7.85 -6.77 13.67
C VAL A 119 6.98 -5.55 13.85
N PHE A 120 5.68 -5.73 13.58
CA PHE A 120 4.66 -4.70 13.78
C PHE A 120 3.74 -5.14 14.91
N ILE A 121 3.60 -4.31 15.93
CA ILE A 121 2.65 -4.50 17.02
C ILE A 121 1.64 -3.36 16.92
N ASN A 122 0.36 -3.69 16.90
CA ASN A 122 -0.70 -2.69 16.98
C ASN A 122 -1.53 -2.97 18.23
N ASP A 123 -1.54 -2.00 19.14
CA ASP A 123 -2.33 -2.03 20.37
C ASP A 123 -3.46 -1.02 20.27
N PRO A 124 -4.67 -1.46 19.90
CA PRO A 124 -5.82 -0.58 19.83
C PRO A 124 -6.33 -0.15 21.21
N VAL A 125 -5.99 -0.85 22.28
CA VAL A 125 -6.39 -0.51 23.66
C VAL A 125 -5.60 0.70 24.14
N ALA A 126 -4.26 0.68 23.92
CA ALA A 126 -3.40 1.81 24.22
C ALA A 126 -3.45 2.91 23.14
N GLY A 127 -4.05 2.63 21.97
CA GLY A 127 -4.05 3.55 20.82
C GLY A 127 -2.67 3.74 20.17
N LEU A 128 -1.79 2.77 20.32
CA LEU A 128 -0.38 2.82 19.92
C LEU A 128 -0.05 1.69 18.92
N SER A 129 0.92 1.97 18.08
CA SER A 129 1.52 0.95 17.21
C SER A 129 3.03 1.08 17.29
N TYR A 130 3.71 -0.06 17.18
CA TYR A 130 5.16 -0.13 17.22
C TYR A 130 5.69 -0.87 16.00
N MET A 131 6.78 -0.36 15.46
CA MET A 131 7.60 -1.07 14.49
C MET A 131 8.93 -1.38 15.15
N LEU A 132 9.23 -2.67 15.32
CA LEU A 132 10.44 -3.15 15.95
C LEU A 132 11.45 -3.53 14.87
N ASP A 133 12.68 -3.10 15.06
CA ASP A 133 13.84 -3.54 14.29
C ASP A 133 14.71 -4.42 15.18
N ALA A 134 14.72 -5.72 14.88
CA ALA A 134 15.48 -6.71 15.66
C ALA A 134 17.00 -6.52 15.55
N LYS A 135 17.50 -5.89 14.48
CA LYS A 135 18.92 -5.67 14.29
C LYS A 135 19.46 -4.55 15.18
N SER A 136 18.69 -3.49 15.33
CA SER A 136 19.09 -2.30 16.12
C SER A 136 18.51 -2.31 17.54
N HIS A 137 17.70 -3.30 17.91
CA HIS A 137 16.93 -3.36 19.16
C HIS A 137 16.16 -2.05 19.41
N THR A 138 15.56 -1.50 18.35
CA THR A 138 14.77 -0.27 18.45
C THR A 138 13.30 -0.54 18.17
N ALA A 139 12.43 0.09 18.94
CA ALA A 139 10.98 0.08 18.75
C ALA A 139 10.51 1.51 18.41
N ARG A 140 10.14 1.75 17.17
CA ARG A 140 9.58 3.04 16.76
C ARG A 140 8.09 3.06 17.05
N GLN A 141 7.67 3.96 17.93
CA GLN A 141 6.28 4.22 18.19
C GLN A 141 5.65 5.03 17.05
N ILE A 142 4.52 4.55 16.54
CA ILE A 142 3.76 5.20 15.48
C ILE A 142 2.34 5.43 16.04
N PRO A 143 1.74 6.62 15.89
CA PRO A 143 0.35 6.83 16.26
C PRO A 143 -0.55 5.84 15.53
N SER A 144 -1.42 5.14 16.26
CA SER A 144 -2.35 4.18 15.66
C SER A 144 -3.21 4.87 14.61
N MET A 145 -3.37 4.23 13.45
CA MET A 145 -4.20 4.78 12.37
C MET A 145 -5.69 4.87 12.76
N SER A 146 -6.12 4.11 13.76
CA SER A 146 -7.48 4.17 14.30
C SER A 146 -7.80 5.50 14.97
N ASN A 147 -6.80 6.23 15.47
CA ASN A 147 -6.95 7.51 16.17
C ASN A 147 -6.67 8.75 15.32
N ARG A 148 -6.47 8.62 14.02
CA ARG A 148 -6.35 9.80 13.17
C ARG A 148 -7.72 10.46 13.01
N HIS A 149 -8.09 11.28 13.99
CA HIS A 149 -9.11 12.30 13.81
C HIS A 149 -8.64 13.21 12.69
N ARG A 150 -9.35 13.14 11.56
CA ARG A 150 -9.16 14.09 10.48
C ARG A 150 -9.65 15.44 11.01
N PRO A 151 -8.82 16.50 11.03
CA PRO A 151 -9.31 17.80 11.46
C PRO A 151 -10.51 18.17 10.59
N ALA A 152 -11.54 18.73 11.24
CA ALA A 152 -12.73 19.20 10.55
C ALA A 152 -12.33 20.32 9.60
N SER A 153 -12.25 19.99 8.31
CA SER A 153 -12.09 20.99 7.25
C SER A 153 -13.45 21.66 7.00
N ASP A 154 -13.41 22.94 6.61
CA ASP A 154 -14.58 23.79 6.38
C ASP A 154 -15.73 23.09 5.65
N ALA A 155 -16.95 23.28 6.16
CA ALA A 155 -18.17 22.60 5.69
C ALA A 155 -18.46 22.78 4.18
N GLY A 156 -18.07 23.92 3.59
CA GLY A 156 -18.24 24.17 2.17
C GLY A 156 -17.27 23.40 1.25
N ALA A 157 -16.02 23.19 1.72
CA ALA A 157 -15.05 22.35 1.03
C ALA A 157 -15.41 20.87 1.16
N GLN A 158 -16.07 20.48 2.26
CA GLN A 158 -16.53 19.11 2.50
C GLN A 158 -17.65 18.69 1.53
N ALA A 159 -18.66 19.54 1.31
CA ALA A 159 -19.78 19.22 0.41
C ALA A 159 -19.31 18.99 -1.03
N LYS A 160 -18.41 19.84 -1.54
CA LYS A 160 -17.84 19.68 -2.88
C LYS A 160 -16.95 18.44 -3.00
N THR A 161 -16.20 18.12 -1.94
CA THR A 161 -15.37 16.94 -1.87
C THR A 161 -16.21 15.67 -1.77
N GLU A 162 -17.33 15.71 -1.06
CA GLU A 162 -18.24 14.56 -0.90
C GLU A 162 -18.98 14.23 -2.20
N SER A 163 -19.46 15.23 -2.94
CA SER A 163 -20.09 15.01 -4.25
C SER A 163 -19.13 14.39 -5.27
N VAL A 164 -17.88 14.85 -5.30
CA VAL A 164 -16.82 14.24 -6.13
C VAL A 164 -16.52 12.81 -5.68
N ARG A 165 -16.43 12.55 -4.37
CA ARG A 165 -16.24 11.19 -3.85
C ARG A 165 -17.41 10.28 -4.20
N GLN A 166 -18.63 10.78 -4.09
CA GLN A 166 -19.83 10.01 -4.40
C GLN A 166 -19.88 9.64 -5.89
N SER A 167 -19.57 10.58 -6.78
CA SER A 167 -19.48 10.31 -8.21
C SER A 167 -18.34 9.33 -8.55
N MET A 168 -17.18 9.44 -7.88
CA MET A 168 -16.09 8.49 -8.05
C MET A 168 -16.47 7.09 -7.54
N ARG A 169 -17.17 6.99 -6.40
CA ARG A 169 -17.67 5.72 -5.87
C ARG A 169 -18.67 5.08 -6.81
N GLN A 170 -19.64 5.85 -7.35
CA GLN A 170 -20.61 5.35 -8.31
C GLN A 170 -19.93 4.81 -9.57
N ARG A 171 -18.98 5.56 -10.15
CA ARG A 171 -18.20 5.10 -11.32
C ARG A 171 -17.37 3.85 -11.01
N ALA A 172 -16.76 3.78 -9.82
CA ALA A 172 -16.01 2.62 -9.40
C ALA A 172 -16.92 1.38 -9.23
N MET A 173 -18.15 1.58 -8.71
CA MET A 173 -19.11 0.49 -8.52
C MET A 173 -19.74 0.02 -9.85
N ALA A 174 -19.89 0.89 -10.83
CA ALA A 174 -20.47 0.54 -12.14
C ALA A 174 -19.65 -0.54 -12.89
N ASN A 175 -18.36 -0.65 -12.59
CA ASN A 175 -17.45 -1.60 -13.22
C ASN A 175 -17.12 -2.80 -12.31
N LEU A 176 -17.91 -3.00 -11.24
CA LEU A 176 -17.72 -4.11 -10.30
C LEU A 176 -18.86 -5.10 -10.41
N LYS A 177 -18.53 -6.35 -10.68
CA LYS A 177 -19.42 -7.51 -10.52
C LYS A 177 -19.02 -8.24 -9.25
N THR A 178 -19.99 -8.61 -8.43
CA THR A 178 -19.77 -9.37 -7.21
C THR A 178 -20.56 -10.67 -7.27
N ASP A 179 -19.87 -11.77 -7.08
CA ASP A 179 -20.45 -13.11 -7.02
C ASP A 179 -20.17 -13.71 -5.63
N ASP A 180 -21.16 -14.41 -5.07
CA ASP A 180 -21.01 -15.20 -3.85
C ASP A 180 -20.49 -16.59 -4.23
N LEU A 181 -19.41 -17.04 -3.57
CA LEU A 181 -18.79 -18.34 -3.82
C LEU A 181 -19.21 -19.40 -2.80
N GLY A 182 -20.12 -19.04 -1.88
CA GLY A 182 -20.58 -19.93 -0.82
C GLY A 182 -19.57 -20.12 0.31
N ALA A 183 -19.81 -21.14 1.12
CA ALA A 183 -18.97 -21.47 2.28
C ALA A 183 -18.10 -22.71 1.99
N GLN A 184 -16.90 -22.71 2.57
CA GLN A 184 -15.99 -23.86 2.58
C GLN A 184 -15.13 -23.87 3.84
N VAL A 185 -14.33 -24.93 4.01
CA VAL A 185 -13.35 -25.03 5.10
C VAL A 185 -11.95 -24.87 4.52
N ILE A 186 -11.17 -23.95 5.08
CA ILE A 186 -9.76 -23.73 4.73
C ILE A 186 -8.95 -23.78 6.02
N ASP A 187 -7.96 -24.66 6.08
CA ASP A 187 -7.08 -24.85 7.24
C ASP A 187 -7.86 -25.04 8.58
N GLY A 188 -8.94 -25.84 8.54
CA GLY A 188 -9.79 -26.12 9.69
C GLY A 188 -10.73 -24.96 10.10
N VAL A 189 -10.82 -23.90 9.31
CA VAL A 189 -11.65 -22.73 9.58
C VAL A 189 -12.74 -22.60 8.52
N THR A 190 -13.99 -22.42 8.97
CA THR A 190 -15.11 -22.10 8.07
C THR A 190 -14.95 -20.69 7.51
N VAL A 191 -15.06 -20.57 6.20
CA VAL A 191 -14.93 -19.30 5.47
C VAL A 191 -16.06 -19.12 4.48
N GLN A 192 -16.39 -17.86 4.20
CA GLN A 192 -17.31 -17.44 3.15
C GLN A 192 -16.53 -16.75 2.04
N GLY A 193 -16.80 -17.19 0.81
CA GLY A 193 -16.11 -16.72 -0.39
C GLY A 193 -16.91 -15.65 -1.13
N LYS A 194 -16.19 -14.65 -1.60
CA LYS A 194 -16.72 -13.61 -2.46
C LYS A 194 -15.76 -13.35 -3.62
N ARG A 195 -16.26 -13.30 -4.84
CA ARG A 195 -15.51 -12.90 -6.03
C ARG A 195 -15.94 -11.51 -6.44
N ILE A 196 -14.96 -10.64 -6.67
CA ILE A 196 -15.16 -9.31 -7.24
C ILE A 196 -14.42 -9.27 -8.57
N THR A 197 -15.15 -9.09 -9.66
CA THR A 197 -14.58 -8.82 -10.99
C THR A 197 -14.69 -7.34 -11.25
N ARG A 198 -13.54 -6.70 -11.47
CA ARG A 198 -13.45 -5.28 -11.82
C ARG A 198 -13.02 -5.14 -13.27
N THR A 199 -13.88 -4.56 -14.08
CA THR A 199 -13.55 -4.21 -15.46
C THR A 199 -12.84 -2.86 -15.49
N VAL A 200 -11.62 -2.83 -16.03
CA VAL A 200 -10.86 -1.61 -16.32
C VAL A 200 -11.04 -1.30 -17.80
N PRO A 201 -11.77 -0.21 -18.15
CA PRO A 201 -12.01 0.12 -19.55
C PRO A 201 -10.72 0.33 -20.33
N ALA A 202 -10.72 -0.09 -21.61
CA ALA A 202 -9.58 0.00 -22.51
C ALA A 202 -8.97 1.40 -22.54
N ALA A 203 -9.80 2.45 -22.57
CA ALA A 203 -9.37 3.85 -22.57
C ALA A 203 -8.62 4.26 -21.27
N GLN A 204 -8.93 3.62 -20.14
CA GLN A 204 -8.23 3.88 -18.87
C GLN A 204 -6.96 3.04 -18.73
N ALA A 205 -6.97 1.84 -19.31
CA ALA A 205 -5.84 0.92 -19.26
C ALA A 205 -4.77 1.25 -20.31
N GLY A 206 -5.11 2.01 -21.33
CA GLY A 206 -4.25 2.23 -22.51
C GLY A 206 -4.11 0.96 -23.36
N SER A 207 -5.13 0.09 -23.34
CA SER A 207 -5.16 -1.20 -24.03
C SER A 207 -6.21 -1.22 -25.15
N GLU A 208 -6.15 -2.21 -26.04
CA GLU A 208 -7.14 -2.37 -27.12
C GLU A 208 -8.49 -2.89 -26.63
N ARG A 209 -8.52 -3.58 -25.51
CA ARG A 209 -9.69 -4.20 -24.91
C ARG A 209 -9.77 -3.89 -23.42
N ASP A 210 -10.96 -4.02 -22.89
CA ASP A 210 -11.18 -3.95 -21.44
C ASP A 210 -10.40 -5.06 -20.73
N ILE A 211 -9.90 -4.73 -19.54
CA ILE A 211 -9.13 -5.66 -18.71
C ILE A 211 -9.98 -6.05 -17.50
N GLU A 212 -10.16 -7.33 -17.29
CA GLU A 212 -10.80 -7.85 -16.10
C GLU A 212 -9.77 -8.18 -15.02
N VAL A 213 -9.96 -7.61 -13.85
CA VAL A 213 -9.20 -7.93 -12.64
C VAL A 213 -10.12 -8.68 -11.70
N VAL A 214 -9.77 -9.92 -11.41
CA VAL A 214 -10.57 -10.80 -10.56
C VAL A 214 -9.93 -10.92 -9.19
N THR A 215 -10.70 -10.66 -8.14
CA THR A 215 -10.28 -10.88 -6.74
C THR A 215 -11.26 -11.80 -6.05
N GLU A 216 -10.78 -12.94 -5.56
CA GLU A 216 -11.51 -13.84 -4.69
C GLU A 216 -11.02 -13.66 -3.26
N THR A 217 -11.95 -13.52 -2.33
CA THR A 217 -11.64 -13.33 -0.90
C THR A 217 -12.47 -14.30 -0.08
N TRP A 218 -11.81 -15.06 0.77
CA TRP A 218 -12.39 -16.03 1.68
C TRP A 218 -12.19 -15.54 3.10
N THR A 219 -13.27 -15.16 3.77
CA THR A 219 -13.25 -14.53 5.08
C THR A 219 -13.88 -15.46 6.11
N SER A 220 -13.22 -15.65 7.24
CA SER A 220 -13.82 -16.36 8.38
C SER A 220 -14.76 -15.43 9.14
N PRO A 221 -16.06 -15.75 9.26
CA PRO A 221 -16.98 -14.97 10.08
C PRO A 221 -16.63 -15.06 11.58
N ASP A 222 -16.13 -16.21 12.05
CA ASP A 222 -15.74 -16.42 13.45
C ASP A 222 -14.52 -15.60 13.83
N LEU A 223 -13.46 -15.68 13.00
CA LEU A 223 -12.22 -14.96 13.25
C LEU A 223 -12.25 -13.53 12.73
N GLN A 224 -13.22 -13.17 11.88
CA GLN A 224 -13.33 -11.87 11.22
C GLN A 224 -12.01 -11.48 10.53
N VAL A 225 -11.40 -12.43 9.84
CA VAL A 225 -10.13 -12.26 9.14
C VAL A 225 -10.21 -12.89 7.75
N VAL A 226 -9.47 -12.32 6.80
CA VAL A 226 -9.29 -12.93 5.48
C VAL A 226 -8.35 -14.13 5.65
N VAL A 227 -8.84 -15.33 5.37
CA VAL A 227 -8.06 -16.56 5.43
C VAL A 227 -7.37 -16.84 4.10
N MET A 228 -8.00 -16.48 2.98
CA MET A 228 -7.39 -16.59 1.66
C MET A 228 -7.87 -15.43 0.78
N SER A 229 -6.97 -14.88 -0.02
CA SER A 229 -7.30 -13.95 -1.10
C SER A 229 -6.48 -14.30 -2.33
N LYS A 230 -7.14 -14.37 -3.49
CA LYS A 230 -6.50 -14.58 -4.79
C LYS A 230 -6.86 -13.41 -5.69
N THR A 231 -5.86 -12.74 -6.24
CA THR A 231 -6.04 -11.66 -7.21
C THR A 231 -5.35 -12.04 -8.50
N SER A 232 -6.07 -11.93 -9.61
CA SER A 232 -5.55 -12.12 -10.96
C SER A 232 -5.71 -10.82 -11.73
N ASP A 233 -4.60 -10.24 -12.16
CA ASP A 233 -4.55 -9.04 -12.98
C ASP A 233 -3.65 -9.31 -14.20
N PRO A 234 -4.21 -9.34 -15.43
CA PRO A 234 -3.43 -9.65 -16.64
C PRO A 234 -2.22 -8.73 -16.87
N ARG A 235 -2.20 -7.54 -16.26
CA ARG A 235 -1.11 -6.58 -16.38
C ARG A 235 0.05 -6.85 -15.41
N PHE A 236 -0.27 -7.44 -14.25
CA PHE A 236 0.70 -7.56 -13.14
C PHE A 236 0.91 -9.00 -12.70
N GLY A 237 0.08 -9.95 -13.15
CA GLY A 237 0.15 -11.34 -12.75
C GLY A 237 -0.82 -11.71 -11.63
N ASP A 238 -0.56 -12.87 -11.02
CA ASP A 238 -1.39 -13.48 -9.99
C ASP A 238 -0.77 -13.32 -8.61
N SER A 239 -1.59 -13.03 -7.62
CA SER A 239 -1.19 -13.00 -6.21
C SER A 239 -2.13 -13.86 -5.39
N VAL A 240 -1.58 -14.73 -4.55
CA VAL A 240 -2.33 -15.58 -3.62
C VAL A 240 -1.81 -15.33 -2.21
N TYR A 241 -2.68 -14.85 -1.34
CA TYR A 241 -2.47 -14.76 0.10
C TYR A 241 -3.24 -15.88 0.79
N LYS A 242 -2.63 -16.56 1.74
CA LYS A 242 -3.27 -17.61 2.54
C LYS A 242 -2.73 -17.64 3.96
N LEU A 243 -3.63 -17.77 4.94
CA LEU A 243 -3.27 -18.16 6.29
C LEU A 243 -3.17 -19.68 6.36
N THR A 244 -2.14 -20.18 7.02
CA THR A 244 -1.87 -21.58 7.27
C THR A 244 -1.52 -21.79 8.74
N ASN A 245 -1.64 -23.00 9.24
CA ASN A 245 -1.35 -23.36 10.63
C ASN A 245 -2.16 -22.50 11.62
N ILE A 246 -3.45 -22.30 11.31
CA ILE A 246 -4.33 -21.46 12.12
C ILE A 246 -4.60 -22.15 13.46
N SER A 247 -4.20 -21.53 14.55
CA SER A 247 -4.52 -21.93 15.91
C SER A 247 -5.42 -20.91 16.59
N ARG A 248 -6.50 -21.36 17.22
CA ARG A 248 -7.44 -20.51 17.99
C ARG A 248 -7.06 -20.43 19.49
N ALA A 249 -5.94 -21.03 19.89
CA ALA A 249 -5.42 -20.91 21.23
C ALA A 249 -5.09 -19.43 21.53
N LYS A 250 -5.20 -19.04 22.80
CA LYS A 250 -4.77 -17.70 23.22
C LYS A 250 -3.26 -17.58 23.01
N PRO A 251 -2.80 -16.59 22.22
CA PRO A 251 -1.38 -16.31 22.10
C PRO A 251 -0.79 -15.82 23.42
N ASP A 252 0.52 -16.01 23.60
CA ASP A 252 1.24 -15.44 24.73
C ASP A 252 1.10 -13.91 24.75
N PRO A 253 0.65 -13.31 25.86
CA PRO A 253 0.54 -11.85 25.98
C PRO A 253 1.84 -11.09 25.73
N ALA A 254 3.00 -11.70 25.99
CA ALA A 254 4.31 -11.11 25.73
C ALA A 254 4.55 -10.77 24.26
N LEU A 255 3.88 -11.46 23.34
CA LEU A 255 3.95 -11.17 21.90
C LEU A 255 3.47 -9.76 21.53
N PHE A 256 2.61 -9.15 22.35
CA PHE A 256 1.97 -7.86 22.06
C PHE A 256 2.60 -6.70 22.82
N SER A 257 3.74 -6.92 23.47
CA SER A 257 4.52 -5.90 24.16
C SER A 257 5.86 -5.70 23.47
N VAL A 258 6.42 -4.49 23.63
CA VAL A 258 7.81 -4.24 23.22
C VAL A 258 8.74 -4.96 24.18
N PRO A 259 9.69 -5.80 23.73
CA PRO A 259 10.64 -6.47 24.60
C PRO A 259 11.48 -5.48 25.41
N ALA A 260 11.86 -5.86 26.64
CA ALA A 260 12.54 -4.96 27.57
C ALA A 260 13.94 -4.52 27.11
N ASP A 261 14.55 -5.26 26.22
CA ASP A 261 15.86 -4.97 25.61
C ASP A 261 15.80 -3.98 24.43
N TYR A 262 14.59 -3.52 24.07
CA TYR A 262 14.40 -2.56 22.98
C TYR A 262 14.31 -1.10 23.50
N GLN A 263 14.97 -0.21 22.79
CA GLN A 263 14.83 1.22 23.02
C GLN A 263 13.62 1.78 22.29
N VAL A 264 12.66 2.34 23.02
CA VAL A 264 11.47 2.96 22.44
C VAL A 264 11.80 4.36 21.94
N GLN A 265 11.65 4.57 20.63
CA GLN A 265 11.80 5.87 19.99
C GLN A 265 10.41 6.40 19.62
N GLN A 266 10.11 7.63 20.06
CA GLN A 266 8.89 8.29 19.59
C GLN A 266 9.05 8.66 18.11
N GLY A 267 8.14 8.17 17.27
CA GLY A 267 8.07 8.60 15.89
C GLY A 267 7.82 10.11 15.83
N ARG A 268 8.67 10.86 15.14
CA ARG A 268 8.42 12.27 14.88
C ARG A 268 7.04 12.40 14.24
N PRO A 269 6.14 13.26 14.78
CA PRO A 269 4.95 13.62 14.04
C PRO A 269 5.42 14.18 12.68
N GLY A 270 4.86 13.67 11.59
CA GLY A 270 5.20 14.16 10.26
C GLY A 270 5.12 15.68 10.27
N ARG A 271 6.22 16.32 9.88
CA ARG A 271 6.31 17.77 9.73
C ARG A 271 5.19 18.17 8.78
N ALA A 272 4.12 18.74 9.33
CA ALA A 272 3.19 19.50 8.52
C ALA A 272 4.00 20.63 7.92
N ASP A 273 4.15 20.62 6.61
CA ASP A 273 4.85 21.66 5.87
C ASP A 273 4.26 23.03 6.23
N GLN A 274 5.15 23.91 6.72
CA GLN A 274 4.89 25.33 6.82
C GLN A 274 4.85 25.94 5.44
#